data_ba52dec06b7dcdbe70c9e2a19e1f9adf
#
_entry.id   ba52dec06b7dcdbe70c9e2a19e1f9adf
#
_cell.length_a   1.000
_cell.length_b   1.000
_cell.length_c   1.000
_cell.angle_alpha   90.00
_cell.angle_beta   90.00
_cell.angle_gamma   90.00
#
_symmetry.space_group_name_H-M   'P 1'
#
loop_
_entity.id
_entity.type
_entity.pdbx_description
1 polymer ?
#
loop_
_entity_poly.entity_id
_entity_poly.type
_entity_poly.pdbx_seq_one_letter_code
_entity_poly.pdbx_strand_id
1 'polypeptide(L)'
;MASIVTPGTVVGTAEKNSPGAGTTEQNGELIALLTGVVVENEGVLSIETYNEMLRIEVGDMVIGEVVKLNEKSGEIRVLSVEGKPNRSVMADQEYAQFHVTKITDRFLHNTADGLRRRDIVRAKVIEAGNVIRIDMREDDGCGVLWALCPSCGDTYEAEQEGDWNVVCRTNGERSFRALADDFGGESGKAALNGSGKRWSGEAEAKFAKGSAGRATFIAEDVREDGR
;
A
#
# COMPACT_ATOMS: atom_id res chain seq x y z
N MET A 1 -13.87 35.11 2.61
CA MET A 1 -12.95 34.39 1.72
C MET A 1 -11.81 33.87 2.59
N ALA A 2 -11.56 32.58 2.60
CA ALA A 2 -10.45 32.02 3.33
C ALA A 2 -9.14 32.49 2.66
N SER A 3 -8.28 33.17 3.41
CA SER A 3 -6.99 33.64 2.90
C SER A 3 -5.97 32.54 2.95
N ILE A 4 -5.30 32.31 1.82
CA ILE A 4 -4.16 31.39 1.76
C ILE A 4 -2.97 32.08 2.44
N VAL A 5 -2.33 31.38 3.35
CA VAL A 5 -1.12 31.81 4.08
C VAL A 5 0.08 30.95 3.69
N THR A 6 1.27 31.50 3.85
CA THR A 6 2.56 30.82 3.61
C THR A 6 3.38 30.80 4.89
N PRO A 7 4.39 29.90 5.01
CA PRO A 7 5.27 29.88 6.17
C PRO A 7 5.87 31.27 6.47
N GLY A 8 5.83 31.66 7.76
CA GLY A 8 6.24 32.96 8.24
C GLY A 8 5.14 34.03 8.27
N THR A 9 3.94 33.74 7.76
CA THR A 9 2.81 34.69 7.84
C THR A 9 2.23 34.70 9.25
N VAL A 10 2.04 35.89 9.82
CA VAL A 10 1.34 36.07 11.10
C VAL A 10 -0.14 35.82 10.89
N VAL A 11 -0.70 34.86 11.65
CA VAL A 11 -2.10 34.41 11.52
C VAL A 11 -2.96 34.78 12.73
N GLY A 12 -2.33 35.21 13.84
CA GLY A 12 -3.03 35.61 15.06
C GLY A 12 -2.09 36.06 16.14
N THR A 13 -2.63 36.26 17.34
CA THR A 13 -1.86 36.64 18.54
C THR A 13 -2.08 35.61 19.66
N ALA A 14 -1.03 35.29 20.42
CA ALA A 14 -1.10 34.32 21.51
C ALA A 14 -2.02 34.77 22.65
N GLU A 15 -2.37 36.07 22.74
CA GLU A 15 -3.34 36.58 23.69
C GLU A 15 -4.77 36.13 23.44
N LYS A 16 -5.13 35.89 22.17
CA LYS A 16 -6.50 35.55 21.73
C LYS A 16 -6.68 34.12 21.36
N ASN A 17 -5.64 33.51 20.81
CA ASN A 17 -5.68 32.16 20.24
C ASN A 17 -4.52 31.32 20.73
N SER A 18 -4.70 30.01 20.73
CA SER A 18 -3.64 29.04 20.99
C SER A 18 -3.11 28.46 19.67
N PRO A 19 -1.80 28.10 19.60
CA PRO A 19 -1.24 27.47 18.42
C PRO A 19 -1.77 26.05 18.26
N GLY A 20 -2.20 25.70 17.04
CA GLY A 20 -2.65 24.38 16.61
C GLY A 20 -1.72 23.77 15.55
N ALA A 21 -2.23 22.76 14.83
CA ALA A 21 -1.48 22.11 13.78
C ALA A 21 -1.04 23.09 12.69
N GLY A 22 0.27 23.10 12.36
CA GLY A 22 0.83 23.97 11.34
C GLY A 22 1.04 25.43 11.76
N THR A 23 0.90 25.77 13.07
CA THR A 23 1.21 27.08 13.63
C THR A 23 2.20 26.98 14.79
N THR A 24 2.91 28.05 15.08
CA THR A 24 3.81 28.20 16.22
C THR A 24 3.69 29.60 16.83
N GLU A 25 3.99 29.70 18.13
CA GLU A 25 4.09 30.99 18.79
C GLU A 25 5.53 31.52 18.72
N GLN A 26 5.67 32.78 18.31
CA GLN A 26 6.93 33.48 18.35
C GLN A 26 6.68 34.95 18.73
N ASN A 27 7.29 35.39 19.84
CA ASN A 27 7.18 36.77 20.35
C ASN A 27 5.73 37.26 20.59
N GLY A 28 4.82 36.36 21.01
CA GLY A 28 3.41 36.68 21.25
C GLY A 28 2.53 36.68 19.96
N GLU A 29 3.10 36.40 18.82
CA GLU A 29 2.39 36.23 17.57
C GLU A 29 2.32 34.75 17.18
N LEU A 30 1.21 34.36 16.54
CA LEU A 30 1.04 33.03 15.96
C LEU A 30 1.44 33.08 14.47
N ILE A 31 2.44 32.27 14.13
CA ILE A 31 3.04 32.23 12.79
C ILE A 31 2.72 30.91 12.10
N ALA A 32 2.32 30.97 10.84
CA ALA A 32 2.11 29.80 10.00
C ALA A 32 3.45 29.10 9.71
N LEU A 33 3.49 27.78 9.86
CA LEU A 33 4.61 26.90 9.48
C LEU A 33 4.39 26.24 8.11
N LEU A 34 3.15 26.19 7.66
CA LEU A 34 2.71 25.50 6.45
C LEU A 34 2.01 26.46 5.50
N THR A 35 1.94 26.08 4.22
CA THR A 35 1.09 26.77 3.23
C THR A 35 -0.31 26.16 3.24
N GLY A 36 -1.33 26.97 3.45
CA GLY A 36 -2.71 26.48 3.51
C GLY A 36 -3.70 27.57 3.86
N VAL A 37 -4.84 27.17 4.39
CA VAL A 37 -5.90 28.06 4.86
C VAL A 37 -5.92 28.04 6.38
N VAL A 38 -6.06 29.23 6.98
CA VAL A 38 -6.22 29.34 8.44
C VAL A 38 -7.62 28.90 8.84
N VAL A 39 -7.68 27.97 9.78
CA VAL A 39 -8.92 27.47 10.39
C VAL A 39 -8.83 27.71 11.90
N GLU A 40 -9.90 28.30 12.46
CA GLU A 40 -10.05 28.53 13.89
C GLU A 40 -11.13 27.61 14.45
N ASN A 41 -10.74 26.79 15.43
CA ASN A 41 -11.64 25.94 16.19
C ASN A 41 -11.43 26.18 17.69
N GLU A 42 -12.45 26.65 18.37
CA GLU A 42 -12.44 26.88 19.84
C GLU A 42 -11.24 27.71 20.33
N GLY A 43 -10.86 28.73 19.54
CA GLY A 43 -9.71 29.58 19.88
C GLY A 43 -8.34 28.98 19.53
N VAL A 44 -8.28 27.80 18.89
CA VAL A 44 -7.05 27.20 18.37
C VAL A 44 -6.94 27.51 16.88
N LEU A 45 -5.83 28.16 16.47
CA LEU A 45 -5.52 28.43 15.07
C LEU A 45 -4.67 27.33 14.49
N SER A 46 -5.18 26.71 13.42
CA SER A 46 -4.51 25.65 12.65
C SER A 46 -4.40 26.03 11.19
N ILE A 47 -3.45 25.45 10.46
CA ILE A 47 -3.34 25.58 9.01
C ILE A 47 -3.79 24.30 8.37
N GLU A 48 -4.89 24.38 7.63
CA GLU A 48 -5.37 23.28 6.78
C GLU A 48 -4.65 23.36 5.43
N THR A 49 -3.83 22.34 5.13
CA THR A 49 -3.02 22.32 3.91
C THR A 49 -3.78 21.65 2.77
N TYR A 50 -3.58 22.12 1.54
CA TYR A 50 -4.17 21.48 0.35
C TYR A 50 -3.51 20.13 0.02
N ASN A 51 -2.26 19.92 0.48
CA ASN A 51 -1.45 18.72 0.24
C ASN A 51 -0.92 18.16 1.56
N GLU A 52 -1.82 17.92 2.50
CA GLU A 52 -1.43 17.22 3.73
C GLU A 52 -0.98 15.81 3.38
N MET A 53 0.25 15.46 3.78
CA MET A 53 0.76 14.11 3.59
C MET A 53 -0.02 13.14 4.49
N LEU A 54 -0.35 11.99 3.93
CA LEU A 54 -1.08 10.96 4.65
C LEU A 54 -0.16 10.27 5.66
N ARG A 55 -0.60 10.21 6.92
CA ARG A 55 0.07 9.41 7.96
C ARG A 55 -0.65 8.08 8.10
N ILE A 56 0.14 7.01 8.10
CA ILE A 56 -0.34 5.64 8.30
C ILE A 56 -0.37 5.35 9.79
N GLU A 57 -1.47 4.76 10.26
CA GLU A 57 -1.71 4.40 11.65
C GLU A 57 -1.99 2.91 11.79
N VAL A 58 -1.84 2.39 13.01
CA VAL A 58 -2.19 1.00 13.32
C VAL A 58 -3.68 0.78 13.11
N GLY A 59 -4.03 -0.29 12.41
CA GLY A 59 -5.40 -0.61 12.04
C GLY A 59 -5.81 -0.14 10.65
N ASP A 60 -5.03 0.73 10.01
CA ASP A 60 -5.30 1.15 8.62
C ASP A 60 -5.19 -0.04 7.65
N MET A 61 -6.07 -0.02 6.64
CA MET A 61 -5.97 -0.92 5.50
C MET A 61 -5.20 -0.23 4.39
N VAL A 62 -4.02 -0.77 4.05
CA VAL A 62 -3.15 -0.22 3.02
C VAL A 62 -3.20 -1.04 1.75
N ILE A 63 -3.16 -0.37 0.61
CA ILE A 63 -2.94 -0.98 -0.70
C ILE A 63 -1.53 -0.61 -1.13
N GLY A 64 -0.75 -1.60 -1.53
CA GLY A 64 0.63 -1.41 -1.91
C GLY A 64 1.11 -2.37 -2.99
N GLU A 65 2.23 -2.01 -3.61
CA GLU A 65 2.93 -2.81 -4.61
C GLU A 65 4.07 -3.58 -3.94
N VAL A 66 4.14 -4.88 -4.18
CA VAL A 66 5.25 -5.71 -3.71
C VAL A 66 6.53 -5.33 -4.44
N VAL A 67 7.48 -4.73 -3.73
CA VAL A 67 8.75 -4.25 -4.30
C VAL A 67 9.93 -5.17 -3.99
N LYS A 68 9.89 -5.87 -2.86
CA LYS A 68 10.97 -6.75 -2.43
C LYS A 68 10.43 -8.02 -1.80
N LEU A 69 11.01 -9.15 -2.20
CA LEU A 69 10.75 -10.45 -1.61
C LEU A 69 12.09 -11.11 -1.26
N ASN A 70 12.24 -11.51 0.00
CA ASN A 70 13.28 -12.37 0.51
C ASN A 70 12.62 -13.70 0.93
N GLU A 71 13.39 -14.66 1.37
CA GLU A 71 12.88 -15.98 1.77
C GLU A 71 11.80 -15.90 2.88
N LYS A 72 12.02 -15.13 3.92
CA LYS A 72 11.14 -15.04 5.10
C LYS A 72 10.45 -13.68 5.28
N SER A 73 10.77 -12.69 4.49
CA SER A 73 10.23 -11.33 4.61
C SER A 73 10.06 -10.68 3.27
N GLY A 74 9.18 -9.70 3.20
CA GLY A 74 9.01 -8.86 2.02
C GLY A 74 8.69 -7.43 2.39
N GLU A 75 8.61 -6.61 1.37
CA GLU A 75 8.36 -5.18 1.50
C GLU A 75 7.41 -4.74 0.39
N ILE A 76 6.41 -3.96 0.75
CA ILE A 76 5.53 -3.27 -0.18
C ILE A 76 5.79 -1.78 -0.16
N ARG A 77 5.60 -1.13 -1.30
CA ARG A 77 5.48 0.32 -1.39
C ARG A 77 4.00 0.66 -1.24
N VAL A 78 3.64 1.44 -0.25
CA VAL A 78 2.27 1.85 -0.01
C VAL A 78 1.84 2.84 -1.10
N LEU A 79 0.71 2.58 -1.74
CA LEU A 79 0.13 3.40 -2.79
C LEU A 79 -1.04 4.23 -2.28
N SER A 80 -1.86 3.65 -1.41
CA SER A 80 -3.02 4.31 -0.81
C SER A 80 -3.40 3.65 0.51
N VAL A 81 -4.22 4.36 1.29
CA VAL A 81 -4.85 3.88 2.52
C VAL A 81 -6.36 3.92 2.30
N GLU A 82 -7.04 2.80 2.50
CA GLU A 82 -8.49 2.73 2.32
C GLU A 82 -9.22 3.64 3.30
N GLY A 83 -10.28 4.29 2.82
CA GLY A 83 -11.06 5.23 3.63
C GLY A 83 -10.41 6.57 3.90
N LYS A 84 -9.15 6.78 3.49
CA LYS A 84 -8.44 8.07 3.58
C LYS A 84 -8.30 8.71 2.20
N PRO A 85 -8.18 10.06 2.10
CA PRO A 85 -7.96 10.72 0.83
C PRO A 85 -6.74 10.16 0.10
N ASN A 86 -6.82 10.03 -1.23
CA ASN A 86 -5.69 9.57 -2.04
C ASN A 86 -4.61 10.66 -2.11
N ARG A 87 -3.81 10.74 -1.08
CA ARG A 87 -2.70 11.69 -0.90
C ARG A 87 -1.38 10.92 -0.78
N SER A 88 -0.28 11.62 -1.05
CA SER A 88 1.05 11.04 -0.86
C SER A 88 1.29 10.69 0.60
N VAL A 89 1.76 9.48 0.82
CA VAL A 89 2.20 9.00 2.13
C VAL A 89 3.50 9.70 2.52
N MET A 90 3.73 9.89 3.81
CA MET A 90 5.00 10.45 4.31
C MET A 90 6.18 9.58 3.87
N ALA A 91 7.32 10.20 3.52
CA ALA A 91 8.47 9.49 2.97
C ALA A 91 9.05 8.40 3.91
N ASP A 92 8.95 8.60 5.22
CA ASP A 92 9.34 7.64 6.24
C ASP A 92 8.36 6.46 6.37
N GLN A 93 7.15 6.58 5.80
CA GLN A 93 6.08 5.60 5.83
C GLN A 93 5.76 5.01 4.44
N GLU A 94 6.55 5.32 3.41
CA GLU A 94 6.30 4.86 2.04
C GLU A 94 6.42 3.33 1.91
N TYR A 95 7.21 2.69 2.77
CA TYR A 95 7.46 1.25 2.71
C TYR A 95 6.96 0.53 3.96
N ALA A 96 6.25 -0.58 3.74
CA ALA A 96 5.78 -1.45 4.82
C ALA A 96 6.32 -2.87 4.64
N GLN A 97 6.69 -3.50 5.77
CA GLN A 97 7.32 -4.81 5.79
C GLN A 97 6.36 -5.87 6.31
N PHE A 98 6.54 -7.09 5.83
CA PHE A 98 5.81 -8.27 6.30
C PHE A 98 6.74 -9.48 6.44
N HIS A 99 6.36 -10.41 7.31
CA HIS A 99 6.99 -11.71 7.44
C HIS A 99 6.18 -12.76 6.67
N VAL A 100 6.82 -13.84 6.21
CA VAL A 100 6.15 -14.93 5.47
C VAL A 100 4.91 -15.48 6.18
N THR A 101 4.94 -15.57 7.52
CA THR A 101 3.81 -16.03 8.34
C THR A 101 2.63 -15.05 8.39
N LYS A 102 2.78 -13.86 7.82
CA LYS A 102 1.78 -12.80 7.77
C LYS A 102 1.10 -12.66 6.39
N ILE A 103 1.42 -13.59 5.46
CA ILE A 103 0.80 -13.61 4.13
C ILE A 103 -0.55 -14.35 4.18
N THR A 104 -0.58 -15.50 4.85
CA THR A 104 -1.73 -16.39 4.91
C THR A 104 -1.64 -17.31 6.11
N ASP A 105 -2.75 -17.95 6.49
CA ASP A 105 -2.80 -18.98 7.53
C ASP A 105 -2.21 -20.31 7.10
N ARG A 106 -2.02 -20.51 5.78
CA ARG A 106 -1.35 -21.71 5.26
C ARG A 106 0.16 -21.60 5.45
N PHE A 107 0.81 -22.74 5.63
CA PHE A 107 2.26 -22.78 5.71
C PHE A 107 2.90 -22.45 4.37
N LEU A 108 3.75 -21.44 4.35
CA LEU A 108 4.58 -21.07 3.21
C LEU A 108 6.05 -21.24 3.57
N HIS A 109 6.82 -21.90 2.71
CA HIS A 109 8.27 -22.01 2.88
C HIS A 109 8.98 -20.68 2.62
N ASN A 110 8.41 -19.89 1.70
CA ASN A 110 9.02 -18.71 1.15
C ASN A 110 7.95 -17.66 0.82
N THR A 111 8.26 -16.39 0.93
CA THR A 111 7.31 -15.32 0.55
C THR A 111 6.88 -15.42 -0.92
N ALA A 112 7.79 -15.95 -1.78
CA ALA A 112 7.49 -16.16 -3.19
C ALA A 112 6.49 -17.32 -3.44
N ASP A 113 6.08 -18.06 -2.44
CA ASP A 113 5.04 -19.08 -2.59
C ASP A 113 3.65 -18.48 -2.69
N GLY A 114 3.43 -17.31 -2.09
CA GLY A 114 2.13 -16.62 -2.12
C GLY A 114 2.11 -15.31 -2.89
N LEU A 115 3.26 -14.68 -3.12
CA LEU A 115 3.36 -13.34 -3.71
C LEU A 115 4.42 -13.28 -4.80
N ARG A 116 4.31 -12.28 -5.66
CA ARG A 116 5.37 -11.90 -6.62
C ARG A 116 5.65 -10.42 -6.54
N ARG A 117 6.84 -10.02 -6.98
CA ARG A 117 7.15 -8.61 -7.19
C ARG A 117 6.18 -8.04 -8.21
N ARG A 118 5.73 -6.82 -7.98
CA ARG A 118 4.73 -6.09 -8.76
C ARG A 118 3.28 -6.52 -8.53
N ASP A 119 3.02 -7.52 -7.69
CA ASP A 119 1.65 -7.78 -7.25
C ASP A 119 1.14 -6.58 -6.44
N ILE A 120 -0.11 -6.21 -6.63
CA ILE A 120 -0.80 -5.23 -5.79
C ILE A 120 -1.51 -5.99 -4.69
N VAL A 121 -1.26 -5.61 -3.46
CA VAL A 121 -1.77 -6.29 -2.28
C VAL A 121 -2.52 -5.34 -1.36
N ARG A 122 -3.52 -5.85 -0.67
CA ARG A 122 -4.18 -5.21 0.47
C ARG A 122 -3.70 -5.87 1.75
N ALA A 123 -3.38 -5.05 2.75
CA ALA A 123 -2.92 -5.54 4.04
C ALA A 123 -3.31 -4.58 5.17
N LYS A 124 -3.47 -5.12 6.37
CA LYS A 124 -3.74 -4.34 7.58
C LYS A 124 -2.44 -3.95 8.28
N VAL A 125 -2.36 -2.71 8.71
CA VAL A 125 -1.22 -2.22 9.48
C VAL A 125 -1.33 -2.70 10.92
N ILE A 126 -0.32 -3.44 11.38
CA ILE A 126 -0.25 -3.98 12.74
C ILE A 126 0.75 -3.22 13.61
N GLU A 127 1.69 -2.50 13.01
CA GLU A 127 2.65 -1.65 13.71
C GLU A 127 2.99 -0.44 12.84
N ALA A 128 2.92 0.76 13.40
CA ALA A 128 3.21 2.03 12.74
C ALA A 128 4.22 2.83 13.58
N GLY A 129 5.48 2.41 13.54
CA GLY A 129 6.61 3.04 14.22
C GLY A 129 7.67 3.48 13.21
N ASN A 130 8.95 3.28 13.58
CA ASN A 130 10.09 3.51 12.66
C ASN A 130 10.04 2.61 11.42
N VAL A 131 9.35 1.48 11.53
CA VAL A 131 9.06 0.55 10.45
C VAL A 131 7.58 0.21 10.52
N ILE A 132 6.90 0.32 9.40
CA ILE A 132 5.51 -0.11 9.28
C ILE A 132 5.49 -1.62 9.06
N ARG A 133 4.70 -2.33 9.86
CA ARG A 133 4.47 -3.76 9.70
C ARG A 133 3.03 -4.04 9.35
N ILE A 134 2.85 -4.98 8.44
CA ILE A 134 1.53 -5.35 7.90
C ILE A 134 1.26 -6.85 8.04
N ASP A 135 -0.02 -7.18 8.13
CA ASP A 135 -0.56 -8.54 8.15
C ASP A 135 -1.65 -8.68 7.06
N MET A 136 -1.57 -9.73 6.25
CA MET A 136 -2.54 -10.02 5.19
C MET A 136 -3.51 -11.14 5.59
N ARG A 137 -3.43 -11.67 6.83
CA ARG A 137 -4.29 -12.75 7.34
C ARG A 137 -5.48 -12.25 8.14
N GLU A 138 -5.42 -11.02 8.60
CA GLU A 138 -6.38 -10.45 9.56
C GLU A 138 -7.80 -10.31 9.01
N ASP A 139 -7.93 -10.29 7.68
CA ASP A 139 -9.19 -10.07 6.99
C ASP A 139 -9.18 -10.83 5.66
N ASP A 140 -10.28 -11.47 5.30
CA ASP A 140 -10.43 -12.22 4.04
C ASP A 140 -10.32 -11.31 2.80
N GLY A 141 -10.59 -10.01 2.97
CA GLY A 141 -10.31 -8.99 1.96
C GLY A 141 -8.82 -8.67 1.75
N CYS A 142 -7.92 -9.15 2.64
CA CYS A 142 -6.48 -8.99 2.50
C CYS A 142 -5.88 -10.05 1.57
N GLY A 143 -4.79 -9.68 0.90
CA GLY A 143 -4.10 -10.54 -0.07
C GLY A 143 -3.80 -9.83 -1.37
N VAL A 144 -3.58 -10.60 -2.43
CA VAL A 144 -3.30 -10.07 -3.76
C VAL A 144 -4.60 -9.59 -4.42
N LEU A 145 -4.66 -8.30 -4.74
CA LEU A 145 -5.76 -7.65 -5.47
C LEU A 145 -5.58 -7.72 -6.98
N TRP A 146 -4.33 -7.72 -7.43
CA TRP A 146 -3.99 -7.67 -8.84
C TRP A 146 -2.61 -8.25 -9.09
N ALA A 147 -2.47 -9.04 -10.15
CA ALA A 147 -1.22 -9.65 -10.55
C ALA A 147 -1.05 -9.59 -12.08
N LEU A 148 0.19 -9.48 -12.53
CA LEU A 148 0.55 -9.45 -13.94
C LEU A 148 1.30 -10.73 -14.33
N CYS A 149 1.00 -11.23 -15.53
CA CYS A 149 1.73 -12.32 -16.14
C CYS A 149 3.17 -11.88 -16.46
N PRO A 150 4.20 -12.58 -15.96
CA PRO A 150 5.59 -12.19 -16.20
C PRO A 150 6.01 -12.39 -17.67
N SER A 151 5.31 -13.25 -18.42
CA SER A 151 5.68 -13.59 -19.78
C SER A 151 5.13 -12.61 -20.82
N CYS A 152 3.93 -12.05 -20.61
CA CYS A 152 3.30 -11.14 -21.57
C CYS A 152 2.89 -9.78 -20.99
N GLY A 153 2.94 -9.63 -19.65
CA GLY A 153 2.54 -8.40 -18.97
C GLY A 153 1.04 -8.19 -18.89
N ASP A 154 0.23 -9.15 -19.33
CA ASP A 154 -1.22 -9.11 -19.21
C ASP A 154 -1.67 -9.51 -17.78
N THR A 155 -2.93 -9.25 -17.46
CA THR A 155 -3.46 -9.54 -16.14
C THR A 155 -3.76 -11.00 -15.95
N TYR A 156 -3.53 -11.49 -14.74
CA TYR A 156 -4.03 -12.78 -14.30
C TYR A 156 -5.49 -12.68 -13.88
N GLU A 157 -6.22 -13.77 -14.06
CA GLU A 157 -7.57 -13.97 -13.54
C GLU A 157 -7.58 -15.20 -12.64
N ALA A 158 -8.46 -15.20 -11.63
CA ALA A 158 -8.68 -16.38 -10.81
C ALA A 158 -9.20 -17.54 -11.67
N GLU A 159 -8.63 -18.71 -11.53
CA GLU A 159 -9.07 -19.90 -12.28
C GLU A 159 -10.43 -20.38 -11.77
N GLN A 160 -10.63 -20.34 -10.45
CA GLN A 160 -11.88 -20.65 -9.76
C GLN A 160 -12.05 -19.73 -8.55
N GLU A 161 -13.30 -19.44 -8.20
CA GLU A 161 -13.61 -18.66 -7.01
C GLU A 161 -13.15 -19.41 -5.74
N GLY A 162 -12.44 -18.69 -4.85
CA GLY A 162 -11.89 -19.25 -3.62
C GLY A 162 -10.61 -20.08 -3.79
N ASP A 163 -10.13 -20.25 -5.02
CA ASP A 163 -8.84 -20.89 -5.31
C ASP A 163 -7.74 -19.81 -5.48
N TRP A 164 -6.52 -20.17 -5.13
CA TRP A 164 -5.36 -19.30 -5.27
C TRP A 164 -4.67 -19.42 -6.63
N ASN A 165 -5.21 -20.24 -7.51
CA ASN A 165 -4.66 -20.42 -8.85
C ASN A 165 -5.13 -19.29 -9.76
N VAL A 166 -4.18 -18.75 -10.51
CA VAL A 166 -4.44 -17.69 -11.48
C VAL A 166 -3.96 -18.14 -12.86
N VAL A 167 -4.68 -17.74 -13.88
CA VAL A 167 -4.39 -18.04 -15.28
C VAL A 167 -4.32 -16.75 -16.09
N CYS A 168 -3.32 -16.64 -16.94
CA CYS A 168 -3.22 -15.57 -17.93
C CYS A 168 -4.09 -15.90 -19.14
N ARG A 169 -5.06 -15.07 -19.48
CA ARG A 169 -5.94 -15.29 -20.63
C ARG A 169 -5.21 -15.24 -21.96
N THR A 170 -4.16 -14.45 -22.07
CA THR A 170 -3.45 -14.23 -23.32
C THR A 170 -2.58 -15.43 -23.72
N ASN A 171 -1.88 -16.04 -22.76
CA ASN A 171 -0.92 -17.11 -23.05
C ASN A 171 -1.19 -18.44 -22.32
N GLY A 172 -2.22 -18.48 -21.47
CA GLY A 172 -2.59 -19.67 -20.70
C GLY A 172 -1.61 -20.01 -19.56
N GLU A 173 -0.64 -19.14 -19.27
CA GLU A 173 0.31 -19.35 -18.15
C GLU A 173 -0.42 -19.36 -16.83
N ARG A 174 -0.16 -20.39 -16.03
CA ARG A 174 -0.73 -20.56 -14.70
C ARG A 174 0.27 -20.18 -13.64
N SER A 175 -0.22 -19.60 -12.57
CA SER A 175 0.57 -19.23 -11.40
C SER A 175 -0.27 -19.36 -10.13
N PHE A 176 0.35 -19.09 -9.00
CA PHE A 176 -0.28 -19.16 -7.69
C PHE A 176 -0.08 -17.83 -6.94
N ARG A 177 -1.12 -17.35 -6.27
CA ARG A 177 -1.08 -16.14 -5.43
C ARG A 177 -2.01 -16.31 -4.23
N ALA A 178 -1.64 -15.71 -3.10
CA ALA A 178 -2.54 -15.56 -1.96
C ALA A 178 -3.56 -14.45 -2.29
N LEU A 179 -4.68 -14.84 -2.89
CA LEU A 179 -5.68 -13.91 -3.41
C LEU A 179 -6.50 -13.28 -2.28
N ALA A 180 -6.83 -12.00 -2.45
CA ALA A 180 -7.92 -11.35 -1.74
C ALA A 180 -9.26 -11.73 -2.35
N ASP A 181 -10.35 -11.62 -1.58
CA ASP A 181 -11.70 -11.97 -2.04
C ASP A 181 -12.14 -11.18 -3.29
N ASP A 182 -11.69 -9.92 -3.40
CA ASP A 182 -11.99 -9.03 -4.53
C ASP A 182 -10.87 -8.99 -5.58
N PHE A 183 -10.10 -10.06 -5.74
CA PHE A 183 -9.06 -10.16 -6.76
C PHE A 183 -9.59 -9.83 -8.17
N GLY A 184 -8.87 -8.97 -8.89
CA GLY A 184 -9.28 -8.49 -10.21
C GLY A 184 -10.35 -7.40 -10.19
N GLY A 185 -10.84 -6.99 -9.00
CA GLY A 185 -11.84 -5.95 -8.80
C GLY A 185 -11.32 -4.52 -8.99
N GLU A 186 -12.18 -3.54 -8.70
CA GLU A 186 -11.88 -2.13 -8.92
C GLU A 186 -10.78 -1.58 -8.00
N SER A 187 -10.66 -2.12 -6.77
CA SER A 187 -9.61 -1.69 -5.82
C SER A 187 -8.20 -1.92 -6.37
N GLY A 188 -7.96 -3.08 -6.96
CA GLY A 188 -6.69 -3.41 -7.61
C GLY A 188 -6.42 -2.53 -8.85
N LYS A 189 -7.43 -2.30 -9.68
CA LYS A 189 -7.32 -1.44 -10.87
C LYS A 189 -7.03 0.02 -10.52
N ALA A 190 -7.67 0.56 -9.50
CA ALA A 190 -7.46 1.93 -9.03
C ALA A 190 -6.01 2.11 -8.53
N ALA A 191 -5.50 1.17 -7.75
CA ALA A 191 -4.13 1.18 -7.25
C ALA A 191 -3.10 1.11 -8.38
N LEU A 192 -3.36 0.32 -9.43
CA LEU A 192 -2.51 0.25 -10.61
C LEU A 192 -2.35 1.59 -11.32
N ASN A 193 -3.40 2.37 -11.41
CA ASN A 193 -3.36 3.69 -12.05
C ASN A 193 -2.52 4.69 -11.24
N GLY A 194 -2.42 4.51 -9.93
CA GLY A 194 -1.59 5.32 -9.03
C GLY A 194 -0.12 4.87 -8.93
N SER A 195 0.22 3.66 -9.36
CA SER A 195 1.56 3.08 -9.12
C SER A 195 2.71 3.66 -9.97
N GLY A 196 2.47 4.69 -10.76
CA GLY A 196 3.49 5.37 -11.57
C GLY A 196 3.92 4.59 -12.82
N LYS A 197 5.16 4.78 -13.26
CA LYS A 197 5.67 4.16 -14.50
C LYS A 197 5.68 2.64 -14.38
N ARG A 198 4.86 1.99 -15.18
CA ARG A 198 4.88 0.53 -15.32
C ARG A 198 6.06 0.09 -16.16
N TRP A 199 6.60 -1.05 -15.80
CA TRP A 199 7.54 -1.75 -16.64
C TRP A 199 6.80 -2.31 -17.85
N SER A 200 7.50 -2.40 -18.98
CA SER A 200 6.97 -3.13 -20.15
C SER A 200 6.83 -4.62 -19.82
N GLY A 201 5.91 -5.34 -20.50
CA GLY A 201 5.78 -6.77 -20.34
C GLY A 201 7.09 -7.54 -20.54
N GLU A 202 7.95 -7.08 -21.45
CA GLU A 202 9.30 -7.65 -21.66
C GLU A 202 10.22 -7.46 -20.45
N ALA A 203 10.19 -6.29 -19.80
CA ALA A 203 10.99 -6.04 -18.62
C ALA A 203 10.47 -6.89 -17.45
N GLU A 204 9.17 -7.00 -17.27
CA GLU A 204 8.56 -7.83 -16.24
C GLU A 204 8.92 -9.31 -16.45
N ALA A 205 8.77 -9.84 -17.64
CA ALA A 205 9.17 -11.20 -18.00
C ALA A 205 10.65 -11.48 -17.70
N LYS A 206 11.53 -10.54 -17.99
CA LYS A 206 12.97 -10.67 -17.73
C LYS A 206 13.29 -10.78 -16.24
N PHE A 207 12.62 -9.99 -15.38
CA PHE A 207 12.93 -9.93 -13.95
C PHE A 207 12.13 -10.95 -13.12
N ALA A 208 10.93 -11.33 -13.55
CA ALA A 208 10.09 -12.30 -12.86
C ALA A 208 10.38 -13.76 -13.24
N LYS A 209 11.14 -14.00 -14.29
CA LYS A 209 11.36 -15.33 -14.89
C LYS A 209 11.81 -16.40 -13.89
N GLY A 210 12.71 -16.06 -12.96
CA GLY A 210 13.16 -16.99 -11.93
C GLY A 210 12.13 -17.26 -10.83
N SER A 211 11.21 -16.31 -10.60
CA SER A 211 10.16 -16.43 -9.60
C SER A 211 8.96 -17.21 -10.11
N ALA A 212 8.57 -17.02 -11.38
CA ALA A 212 7.45 -17.70 -12.01
C ALA A 212 7.64 -19.24 -12.04
N GLY A 213 8.85 -19.70 -12.40
CA GLY A 213 9.14 -21.14 -12.40
C GLY A 213 9.05 -21.78 -11.01
N ARG A 214 9.50 -21.07 -10.00
CA ARG A 214 9.45 -21.54 -8.60
C ARG A 214 8.01 -21.59 -8.08
N ALA A 215 7.17 -20.62 -8.43
CA ALA A 215 5.78 -20.58 -8.03
C ALA A 215 4.95 -21.73 -8.55
N THR A 216 5.15 -22.10 -9.79
CA THR A 216 4.41 -23.22 -10.43
C THR A 216 4.71 -24.52 -9.69
N PHE A 217 5.99 -24.76 -9.34
CA PHE A 217 6.41 -25.95 -8.62
C PHE A 217 5.79 -26.01 -7.21
N ILE A 218 5.81 -24.89 -6.47
CA ILE A 218 5.31 -24.84 -5.09
C ILE A 218 3.77 -24.89 -5.06
N ALA A 219 3.09 -24.33 -6.04
CA ALA A 219 1.64 -24.43 -6.16
C ALA A 219 1.16 -25.88 -6.34
N GLU A 220 1.93 -26.71 -7.04
CA GLU A 220 1.67 -28.13 -7.18
C GLU A 220 1.86 -28.87 -5.85
N ASP A 221 2.96 -28.61 -5.13
CA ASP A 221 3.25 -29.18 -3.81
C ASP A 221 2.15 -28.84 -2.77
N VAL A 222 1.68 -27.60 -2.76
CA VAL A 222 0.63 -27.15 -1.83
C VAL A 222 -0.72 -27.83 -2.13
N ARG A 223 -0.97 -28.18 -3.39
CA ARG A 223 -2.19 -28.92 -3.78
C ARG A 223 -2.17 -30.37 -3.30
N GLU A 224 -1.00 -30.99 -3.27
CA GLU A 224 -0.85 -32.40 -2.80
C GLU A 224 -0.99 -32.52 -1.28
N ASP A 225 -0.46 -31.55 -0.53
CA ASP A 225 -0.53 -31.52 0.94
C ASP A 225 -1.88 -30.98 1.49
N GLY A 226 -2.69 -30.38 0.66
CA GLY A 226 -3.98 -29.75 1.03
C GLY A 226 -5.20 -30.66 0.90
N ARG A 227 -5.05 -31.99 0.87
CA ARG A 227 -6.14 -32.97 0.88
C ARG A 227 -6.37 -33.54 2.27
#